data_8e7ad3ac7af1a0843751ce6e99f0eef7
#
_entry.id   8e7ad3ac7af1a0843751ce6e99f0eef7
#
_cell.length_a   1.000
_cell.length_b   1.000
_cell.length_c   1.000
_cell.angle_alpha   90.00
_cell.angle_beta   90.00
_cell.angle_gamma   90.00
#
_symmetry.space_group_name_H-M   'P 1'
#
loop_
_entity.id
_entity.type
_entity.pdbx_description
1 polymer ?
#
loop_
_entity_poly.entity_id
_entity_poly.type
_entity_poly.pdbx_seq_one_letter_code
_entity_poly.pdbx_strand_id
1 'polypeptide(L)'
;LKVSNYKNCFLFGFFIAIATSSKSLALIVVFVFILFFLLSCISKKEFFLKNIKFYILGLSSYIIFTYLFWPYLWNDPIGNLITSLKIYSDYPVKIHMLYNASYVRSDNLPWHYLFTWIGITTPVIYSIFFIFGYSIIVAKFSKKFLVVDIPKKEDDFWTDINEKFDLNIFILLTGVFFIVIKLNATLYTGWRHMFFVYPLIIYISIFGLNKFYYYFNQHKKIILSLMIIYLMSIS
;
A
#
# COMPACT_ATOMS: atom_id res chain seq x y z
N LEU A 1 -3.49 -0.53 -13.96
CA LEU A 1 -4.82 -0.86 -14.52
C LEU A 1 -5.01 -0.06 -15.80
N LYS A 2 -5.06 -0.72 -16.96
CA LYS A 2 -5.69 -0.10 -18.14
C LYS A 2 -7.15 0.11 -17.78
N VAL A 3 -7.50 1.31 -17.35
CA VAL A 3 -8.87 1.73 -16.96
C VAL A 3 -9.86 1.70 -18.18
N SER A 4 -9.41 1.20 -19.30
CA SER A 4 -10.18 1.20 -20.56
C SER A 4 -11.03 -0.06 -20.78
N ASN A 5 -11.22 -0.91 -19.76
CA ASN A 5 -12.04 -2.12 -19.89
C ASN A 5 -13.07 -2.20 -18.75
N TYR A 6 -14.35 -2.23 -19.10
CA TYR A 6 -15.48 -2.33 -18.16
C TYR A 6 -15.35 -3.53 -17.22
N LYS A 7 -14.94 -4.69 -17.73
CA LYS A 7 -14.71 -5.90 -16.95
C LYS A 7 -13.68 -5.67 -15.82
N ASN A 8 -12.57 -5.02 -16.15
CA ASN A 8 -11.50 -4.77 -15.17
C ASN A 8 -11.94 -3.79 -14.07
N CYS A 9 -12.76 -2.77 -14.44
CA CYS A 9 -13.26 -1.82 -13.45
C CYS A 9 -14.30 -2.46 -12.53
N PHE A 10 -15.17 -3.28 -13.07
CA PHE A 10 -16.14 -4.05 -12.29
C PHE A 10 -15.44 -5.01 -11.33
N LEU A 11 -14.49 -5.82 -11.81
CA LEU A 11 -13.71 -6.75 -10.98
C LEU A 11 -12.89 -6.03 -9.91
N PHE A 12 -12.33 -4.86 -10.24
CA PHE A 12 -11.62 -4.03 -9.27
C PHE A 12 -12.53 -3.66 -8.10
N GLY A 13 -13.74 -3.10 -8.37
CA GLY A 13 -14.71 -2.77 -7.33
C GLY A 13 -15.14 -4.00 -6.51
N PHE A 14 -15.38 -5.13 -7.18
CA PHE A 14 -15.76 -6.38 -6.55
C PHE A 14 -14.67 -6.89 -5.56
N PHE A 15 -13.42 -6.98 -5.98
CA PHE A 15 -12.34 -7.49 -5.12
C PHE A 15 -12.01 -6.52 -3.97
N ILE A 16 -12.07 -5.21 -4.20
CA ILE A 16 -11.87 -4.24 -3.12
C ILE A 16 -13.02 -4.29 -2.11
N ALA A 17 -14.25 -4.54 -2.56
CA ALA A 17 -15.39 -4.73 -1.67
C ALA A 17 -15.17 -5.92 -0.72
N ILE A 18 -14.72 -7.06 -1.24
CA ILE A 18 -14.35 -8.23 -0.41
C ILE A 18 -13.23 -7.86 0.58
N ALA A 19 -12.20 -7.18 0.11
CA ALA A 19 -11.09 -6.75 0.97
C ALA A 19 -11.56 -5.80 2.09
N THR A 20 -12.43 -4.83 1.76
CA THR A 20 -12.97 -3.86 2.74
C THR A 20 -13.91 -4.53 3.74
N SER A 21 -14.74 -5.48 3.30
CA SER A 21 -15.63 -6.25 4.19
C SER A 21 -14.85 -7.15 5.14
N SER A 22 -13.66 -7.60 4.73
CA SER A 22 -12.74 -8.38 5.59
C SER A 22 -11.92 -7.48 6.52
N LYS A 23 -11.44 -6.34 6.02
CA LYS A 23 -10.68 -5.34 6.77
C LYS A 23 -10.99 -3.94 6.26
N SER A 24 -11.63 -3.12 7.11
CA SER A 24 -12.04 -1.75 6.74
C SER A 24 -10.87 -0.84 6.36
N LEU A 25 -9.62 -1.12 6.78
CA LEU A 25 -8.42 -0.42 6.30
C LEU A 25 -8.20 -0.54 4.79
N ALA A 26 -8.79 -1.52 4.10
CA ALA A 26 -8.73 -1.61 2.64
C ALA A 26 -9.43 -0.41 1.94
N LEU A 27 -10.22 0.39 2.64
CA LEU A 27 -10.73 1.69 2.18
C LEU A 27 -9.62 2.60 1.61
N ILE A 28 -8.38 2.47 2.09
CA ILE A 28 -7.26 3.24 1.56
C ILE A 28 -7.04 2.99 0.06
N VAL A 29 -7.33 1.77 -0.42
CA VAL A 29 -7.21 1.44 -1.85
C VAL A 29 -8.21 2.24 -2.68
N VAL A 30 -9.44 2.41 -2.16
CA VAL A 30 -10.48 3.23 -2.81
C VAL A 30 -10.05 4.69 -2.82
N PHE A 31 -9.52 5.19 -1.70
CA PHE A 31 -9.00 6.55 -1.62
C PHE A 31 -7.87 6.78 -2.63
N VAL A 32 -6.91 5.87 -2.72
CA VAL A 32 -5.82 5.94 -3.70
C VAL A 32 -6.36 5.86 -5.14
N PHE A 33 -7.37 5.05 -5.40
CA PHE A 33 -8.01 4.98 -6.71
C PHE A 33 -8.64 6.33 -7.12
N ILE A 34 -9.35 6.98 -6.19
CA ILE A 34 -9.93 8.33 -6.41
C ILE A 34 -8.81 9.37 -6.58
N LEU A 35 -7.76 9.33 -5.75
CA LEU A 35 -6.62 10.24 -5.86
C LEU A 35 -5.97 10.17 -7.25
N PHE A 36 -5.72 8.97 -7.77
CA PHE A 36 -5.15 8.80 -9.11
C PHE A 36 -6.09 9.28 -10.23
N PHE A 37 -7.40 9.15 -10.03
CA PHE A 37 -8.36 9.74 -10.94
C PHE A 37 -8.24 11.27 -10.96
N LEU A 38 -8.23 11.90 -9.79
CA LEU A 38 -8.14 13.35 -9.67
C LEU A 38 -6.81 13.88 -10.25
N LEU A 39 -5.68 13.25 -9.96
CA LEU A 39 -4.38 13.61 -10.53
C LEU A 39 -4.38 13.50 -12.07
N SER A 40 -5.01 12.44 -12.60
CA SER A 40 -5.14 12.27 -14.06
C SER A 40 -6.04 13.32 -14.71
N CYS A 41 -7.07 13.80 -13.99
CA CYS A 41 -7.96 14.87 -14.47
C CYS A 41 -7.25 16.23 -14.50
N ILE A 42 -6.37 16.50 -13.52
CA ILE A 42 -5.57 17.72 -13.47
C ILE A 42 -4.57 17.75 -14.62
N SER A 43 -3.96 16.60 -14.92
CA SER A 43 -2.97 16.47 -15.99
C SER A 43 -3.57 16.62 -17.39
N LYS A 44 -4.74 16.00 -17.65
CA LYS A 44 -5.39 16.00 -18.98
C LYS A 44 -6.91 16.18 -18.87
N LYS A 45 -7.43 17.33 -19.28
CA LYS A 45 -8.88 17.60 -19.27
C LYS A 45 -9.70 16.57 -20.08
N GLU A 46 -9.20 16.14 -21.24
CA GLU A 46 -9.84 15.13 -22.08
C GLU A 46 -9.92 13.75 -21.41
N PHE A 47 -8.99 13.46 -20.48
CA PHE A 47 -8.99 12.22 -19.72
C PHE A 47 -10.24 12.05 -18.88
N PHE A 48 -10.76 13.13 -18.30
CA PHE A 48 -11.99 13.11 -17.49
C PHE A 48 -13.17 12.57 -18.29
N LEU A 49 -13.52 13.23 -19.40
CA LEU A 49 -14.68 12.86 -20.22
C LEU A 49 -14.59 11.43 -20.77
N LYS A 50 -13.40 11.01 -21.16
CA LYS A 50 -13.16 9.68 -21.73
C LYS A 50 -13.24 8.55 -20.70
N ASN A 51 -12.80 8.79 -19.46
CA ASN A 51 -12.57 7.73 -18.48
C ASN A 51 -13.54 7.76 -17.30
N ILE A 52 -14.31 8.84 -17.08
CA ILE A 52 -15.23 8.99 -15.94
C ILE A 52 -16.19 7.80 -15.78
N LYS A 53 -16.70 7.26 -16.87
CA LYS A 53 -17.61 6.11 -16.87
C LYS A 53 -16.99 4.84 -16.27
N PHE A 54 -15.69 4.63 -16.45
CA PHE A 54 -14.98 3.48 -15.90
C PHE A 54 -14.77 3.64 -14.39
N TYR A 55 -14.47 4.86 -13.93
CA TYR A 55 -14.33 5.16 -12.51
C TYR A 55 -15.67 5.06 -11.78
N ILE A 56 -16.76 5.57 -12.38
CA ILE A 56 -18.12 5.43 -11.84
C ILE A 56 -18.48 3.94 -11.74
N LEU A 57 -18.21 3.15 -12.77
CA LEU A 57 -18.49 1.70 -12.73
C LEU A 57 -17.70 1.00 -11.62
N GLY A 58 -16.43 1.32 -11.44
CA GLY A 58 -15.59 0.75 -10.38
C GLY A 58 -16.10 1.12 -9.00
N LEU A 59 -16.45 2.40 -8.78
CA LEU A 59 -16.99 2.88 -7.50
C LEU A 59 -18.38 2.34 -7.21
N SER A 60 -19.28 2.30 -8.18
CA SER A 60 -20.62 1.74 -7.99
C SER A 60 -20.58 0.23 -7.71
N SER A 61 -19.75 -0.52 -8.43
CA SER A 61 -19.47 -1.92 -8.13
C SER A 61 -18.94 -2.08 -6.69
N TYR A 62 -17.97 -1.27 -6.29
CA TYR A 62 -17.43 -1.28 -4.93
C TYR A 62 -18.53 -1.03 -3.88
N ILE A 63 -19.34 0.00 -4.03
CA ILE A 63 -20.39 0.35 -3.07
C ILE A 63 -21.43 -0.77 -2.95
N ILE A 64 -21.92 -1.30 -4.09
CA ILE A 64 -22.94 -2.36 -4.12
C ILE A 64 -22.41 -3.62 -3.42
N PHE A 65 -21.21 -4.08 -3.78
CA PHE A 65 -20.66 -5.31 -3.20
C PHE A 65 -20.20 -5.13 -1.76
N THR A 66 -19.73 -3.95 -1.35
CA THR A 66 -19.43 -3.69 0.07
C THR A 66 -20.68 -3.78 0.90
N TYR A 67 -21.79 -3.18 0.47
CA TYR A 67 -23.06 -3.29 1.16
C TYR A 67 -23.57 -4.74 1.21
N LEU A 68 -23.42 -5.48 0.11
CA LEU A 68 -23.86 -6.87 0.04
C LEU A 68 -23.05 -7.79 0.95
N PHE A 69 -21.72 -7.65 0.98
CA PHE A 69 -20.81 -8.54 1.71
C PHE A 69 -20.59 -8.15 3.17
N TRP A 70 -21.07 -6.98 3.59
CA TRP A 70 -20.90 -6.50 4.95
C TRP A 70 -22.24 -6.24 5.64
N PRO A 71 -22.89 -7.29 6.19
CA PRO A 71 -24.24 -7.19 6.80
C PRO A 71 -24.35 -6.15 7.91
N TYR A 72 -23.24 -5.83 8.59
CA TYR A 72 -23.20 -4.79 9.60
C TYR A 72 -23.61 -3.40 9.07
N LEU A 73 -23.45 -3.16 7.78
CA LEU A 73 -23.85 -1.89 7.14
C LEU A 73 -25.36 -1.81 6.82
N TRP A 74 -26.12 -2.90 6.93
CA TRP A 74 -27.51 -2.92 6.42
C TRP A 74 -28.47 -2.01 7.20
N ASN A 75 -28.28 -1.86 8.51
CA ASN A 75 -29.14 -1.01 9.36
C ASN A 75 -28.81 0.48 9.24
N ASP A 76 -27.52 0.81 9.28
CA ASP A 76 -27.00 2.18 9.17
C ASP A 76 -25.67 2.16 8.44
N PRO A 77 -25.68 2.30 7.10
CA PRO A 77 -24.46 2.15 6.29
C PRO A 77 -23.36 3.16 6.66
N ILE A 78 -23.74 4.41 6.93
CA ILE A 78 -22.77 5.48 7.19
C ILE A 78 -22.30 5.44 8.65
N GLY A 79 -23.21 5.34 9.61
CA GLY A 79 -22.88 5.29 11.03
C GLY A 79 -22.07 4.06 11.39
N ASN A 80 -22.44 2.90 10.85
CA ASN A 80 -21.70 1.65 11.07
C ASN A 80 -20.34 1.63 10.40
N LEU A 81 -20.18 2.27 9.23
CA LEU A 81 -18.88 2.44 8.60
C LEU A 81 -17.96 3.32 9.47
N ILE A 82 -18.46 4.47 9.95
CA ILE A 82 -17.70 5.37 10.82
C ILE A 82 -17.32 4.65 12.13
N THR A 83 -18.25 3.91 12.71
CA THR A 83 -18.02 3.14 13.94
C THR A 83 -16.94 2.08 13.72
N SER A 84 -16.97 1.37 12.58
CA SER A 84 -15.93 0.39 12.22
C SER A 84 -14.54 1.02 12.11
N LEU A 85 -14.45 2.23 11.56
CA LEU A 85 -13.18 2.96 11.49
C LEU A 85 -12.69 3.44 12.87
N LYS A 86 -13.61 3.89 13.73
CA LYS A 86 -13.29 4.29 15.11
C LYS A 86 -12.76 3.13 15.95
N ILE A 87 -13.29 1.92 15.78
CA ILE A 87 -12.82 0.72 16.49
C ILE A 87 -11.34 0.43 16.19
N TYR A 88 -10.82 0.81 15.01
CA TYR A 88 -9.39 0.64 14.69
C TYR A 88 -8.49 1.59 15.50
N SER A 89 -8.93 2.80 15.76
CA SER A 89 -8.18 3.76 16.58
C SER A 89 -8.37 3.55 18.07
N ASP A 90 -9.54 3.07 18.50
CA ASP A 90 -9.85 2.84 19.91
C ASP A 90 -10.54 1.49 20.11
N TYR A 91 -9.75 0.43 20.10
CA TYR A 91 -10.25 -0.91 20.36
C TYR A 91 -10.60 -1.06 21.85
N PRO A 92 -11.79 -1.61 22.20
CA PRO A 92 -12.27 -1.63 23.59
C PRO A 92 -11.38 -2.40 24.57
N VAL A 93 -10.69 -3.46 24.06
CA VAL A 93 -9.83 -4.31 24.91
C VAL A 93 -8.40 -3.81 24.86
N LYS A 94 -7.89 -3.33 25.99
CA LYS A 94 -6.51 -2.87 26.15
C LYS A 94 -5.66 -4.00 26.73
N ILE A 95 -4.67 -4.44 25.96
CA ILE A 95 -3.79 -5.56 26.31
C ILE A 95 -2.39 -5.03 26.63
N HIS A 96 -1.77 -5.56 27.68
CA HIS A 96 -0.36 -5.29 27.95
C HIS A 96 0.50 -6.31 27.21
N MET A 97 1.55 -5.83 26.56
CA MET A 97 2.45 -6.64 25.77
C MET A 97 3.90 -6.36 26.17
N LEU A 98 4.71 -7.41 26.12
CA LEU A 98 6.15 -7.25 26.28
C LEU A 98 6.73 -6.66 24.99
N TYR A 99 7.36 -5.49 25.09
CA TYR A 99 8.04 -4.85 24.00
C TYR A 99 9.31 -4.17 24.52
N ASN A 100 10.46 -4.54 23.95
CA ASN A 100 11.76 -3.99 24.31
C ASN A 100 12.03 -4.05 25.84
N ALA A 101 11.83 -5.23 26.42
CA ALA A 101 11.97 -5.54 27.85
C ALA A 101 11.05 -4.75 28.80
N SER A 102 10.03 -4.07 28.31
CA SER A 102 9.02 -3.35 29.11
C SER A 102 7.59 -3.76 28.73
N TYR A 103 6.65 -3.63 29.68
CA TYR A 103 5.24 -3.83 29.41
C TYR A 103 4.63 -2.55 28.86
N VAL A 104 4.14 -2.62 27.61
CA VAL A 104 3.50 -1.50 26.92
C VAL A 104 2.04 -1.83 26.67
N ARG A 105 1.13 -0.87 26.87
CA ARG A 105 -0.30 -1.03 26.53
C ARG A 105 -0.50 -0.91 25.01
N SER A 106 -1.44 -1.70 24.51
CA SER A 106 -1.77 -1.76 23.08
C SER A 106 -2.32 -0.47 22.47
N ASP A 107 -2.77 0.48 23.28
CA ASP A 107 -3.27 1.80 22.89
C ASP A 107 -2.23 2.93 23.03
N ASN A 108 -1.04 2.62 23.56
CA ASN A 108 0.04 3.59 23.74
C ASN A 108 1.35 3.01 23.21
N LEU A 109 1.37 2.64 21.95
CA LEU A 109 2.53 2.04 21.30
C LEU A 109 3.47 3.14 20.79
N PRO A 110 4.80 2.97 20.93
CA PRO A 110 5.74 3.88 20.31
C PRO A 110 5.62 3.82 18.79
N TRP A 111 5.81 4.95 18.11
CA TRP A 111 5.70 5.06 16.64
C TRP A 111 6.55 4.03 15.87
N HIS A 112 7.68 3.61 16.44
CA HIS A 112 8.60 2.64 15.85
C HIS A 112 8.18 1.18 16.07
N TYR A 113 7.16 0.90 16.88
CA TYR A 113 6.70 -0.47 17.21
C TYR A 113 6.51 -1.33 15.97
N LEU A 114 5.77 -0.81 15.00
CA LEU A 114 5.48 -1.53 13.75
C LEU A 114 6.75 -1.83 12.95
N PHE A 115 7.63 -0.84 12.80
CA PHE A 115 8.89 -1.01 12.06
C PHE A 115 9.84 -1.98 12.73
N THR A 116 9.91 -1.97 14.06
CA THR A 116 10.72 -2.93 14.83
C THR A 116 10.23 -4.36 14.57
N TRP A 117 8.92 -4.60 14.68
CA TRP A 117 8.37 -5.93 14.43
C TRP A 117 8.57 -6.39 12.99
N ILE A 118 8.34 -5.53 12.01
CA ILE A 118 8.61 -5.86 10.60
C ILE A 118 10.09 -6.20 10.43
N GLY A 119 11.01 -5.42 11.01
CA GLY A 119 12.45 -5.63 10.87
C GLY A 119 12.95 -6.95 11.47
N ILE A 120 12.43 -7.36 12.63
CA ILE A 120 12.87 -8.61 13.29
C ILE A 120 12.18 -9.87 12.74
N THR A 121 11.00 -9.75 12.12
CA THR A 121 10.26 -10.89 11.59
C THR A 121 10.43 -11.09 10.09
N THR A 122 10.97 -10.10 9.39
CA THR A 122 11.24 -10.17 7.95
C THR A 122 12.70 -10.60 7.74
N PRO A 123 12.98 -11.58 6.86
CA PRO A 123 14.35 -11.95 6.54
C PRO A 123 15.18 -10.75 6.11
N VAL A 124 16.41 -10.65 6.62
CA VAL A 124 17.29 -9.49 6.45
C VAL A 124 17.48 -9.09 4.99
N ILE A 125 17.56 -10.07 4.08
CA ILE A 125 17.74 -9.83 2.65
C ILE A 125 16.55 -9.06 2.04
N TYR A 126 15.31 -9.39 2.44
CA TYR A 126 14.13 -8.64 1.99
C TYR A 126 14.14 -7.21 2.54
N SER A 127 14.55 -7.03 3.81
CA SER A 127 14.66 -5.72 4.43
C SER A 127 15.68 -4.82 3.73
N ILE A 128 16.85 -5.37 3.37
CA ILE A 128 17.88 -4.63 2.62
C ILE A 128 17.35 -4.18 1.25
N PHE A 129 16.78 -5.10 0.47
CA PHE A 129 16.25 -4.76 -0.85
C PHE A 129 14.99 -3.90 -0.78
N PHE A 130 14.19 -4.03 0.29
CA PHE A 130 13.08 -3.13 0.57
C PHE A 130 13.57 -1.69 0.75
N ILE A 131 14.54 -1.45 1.63
CA ILE A 131 15.11 -0.12 1.87
C ILE A 131 15.70 0.45 0.58
N PHE A 132 16.43 -0.35 -0.18
CA PHE A 132 17.02 0.07 -1.45
C PHE A 132 15.95 0.42 -2.50
N GLY A 133 14.96 -0.45 -2.69
CA GLY A 133 13.85 -0.23 -3.64
C GLY A 133 12.99 0.97 -3.25
N TYR A 134 12.65 1.09 -1.95
CA TYR A 134 11.91 2.21 -1.42
C TYR A 134 12.63 3.54 -1.64
N SER A 135 13.95 3.59 -1.36
CA SER A 135 14.77 4.78 -1.59
C SER A 135 14.81 5.22 -3.05
N ILE A 136 14.87 4.25 -3.98
CA ILE A 136 14.84 4.55 -5.43
C ILE A 136 13.49 5.16 -5.82
N ILE A 137 12.37 4.60 -5.32
CA ILE A 137 11.02 5.11 -5.61
C ILE A 137 10.89 6.53 -5.06
N VAL A 138 11.28 6.77 -3.79
CA VAL A 138 11.28 8.11 -3.19
C VAL A 138 12.11 9.09 -4.01
N ALA A 139 13.36 8.75 -4.33
CA ALA A 139 14.25 9.63 -5.09
C ALA A 139 13.69 9.97 -6.47
N LYS A 140 13.07 8.98 -7.15
CA LYS A 140 12.46 9.17 -8.46
C LYS A 140 11.28 10.15 -8.42
N PHE A 141 10.41 9.99 -7.42
CA PHE A 141 9.24 10.86 -7.29
C PHE A 141 9.60 12.23 -6.74
N SER A 142 10.53 12.34 -5.77
CA SER A 142 11.02 13.62 -5.28
C SER A 142 11.60 14.47 -6.40
N LYS A 143 12.38 13.88 -7.31
CA LYS A 143 12.88 14.60 -8.49
C LYS A 143 11.76 15.12 -9.37
N LYS A 144 10.70 14.34 -9.61
CA LYS A 144 9.55 14.78 -10.43
C LYS A 144 8.76 15.93 -9.79
N PHE A 145 8.67 15.96 -8.46
CA PHE A 145 7.98 17.04 -7.75
C PHE A 145 8.82 18.33 -7.64
N LEU A 146 10.15 18.19 -7.57
CA LEU A 146 11.07 19.33 -7.35
C LEU A 146 11.56 19.96 -8.65
N VAL A 147 11.61 19.24 -9.77
CA VAL A 147 12.06 19.77 -11.06
C VAL A 147 10.87 20.37 -11.79
N VAL A 148 10.75 21.70 -11.71
CA VAL A 148 9.69 22.51 -12.35
C VAL A 148 9.90 22.60 -13.89
N ASP A 149 11.10 22.33 -14.39
CA ASP A 149 11.49 22.43 -15.80
C ASP A 149 11.68 21.04 -16.45
N ILE A 150 10.62 20.25 -16.52
CA ILE A 150 10.61 19.09 -17.44
C ILE A 150 10.15 19.64 -18.80
N PRO A 151 10.95 19.48 -19.88
CA PRO A 151 10.51 19.89 -21.21
C PRO A 151 9.20 19.17 -21.55
N LYS A 152 8.17 19.96 -21.86
CA LYS A 152 6.78 19.58 -22.15
C LYS A 152 6.67 18.69 -23.38
N LYS A 153 7.11 17.44 -23.32
CA LYS A 153 6.91 16.52 -24.44
C LYS A 153 6.01 15.34 -24.14
N GLU A 154 5.70 15.08 -22.87
CA GLU A 154 4.64 14.11 -22.49
C GLU A 154 3.94 14.59 -21.22
N ASP A 155 2.67 14.95 -21.37
CA ASP A 155 1.79 15.48 -20.32
C ASP A 155 1.36 14.45 -19.26
N ASP A 156 2.07 13.36 -19.08
CA ASP A 156 1.76 12.34 -18.08
C ASP A 156 2.70 12.45 -16.88
N PHE A 157 2.11 12.50 -15.69
CA PHE A 157 2.81 12.47 -14.40
C PHE A 157 3.67 11.19 -14.24
N TRP A 158 3.39 10.17 -15.04
CA TRP A 158 4.12 8.91 -15.18
C TRP A 158 4.46 8.63 -16.63
N THR A 159 5.69 8.21 -16.87
CA THR A 159 6.20 7.90 -18.20
C THR A 159 5.76 6.51 -18.68
N ASP A 160 5.48 5.58 -17.76
CA ASP A 160 5.09 4.21 -18.05
C ASP A 160 4.05 3.68 -17.06
N ILE A 161 3.32 2.64 -17.48
CA ILE A 161 2.32 1.95 -16.66
C ILE A 161 2.95 1.29 -15.43
N ASN A 162 4.19 0.80 -15.55
CA ASN A 162 4.93 0.22 -14.44
C ASN A 162 5.27 1.27 -13.38
N GLU A 163 5.65 2.47 -13.81
CA GLU A 163 5.93 3.59 -12.91
C GLU A 163 4.68 4.00 -12.13
N LYS A 164 3.52 4.02 -12.80
CA LYS A 164 2.24 4.26 -12.13
C LYS A 164 1.94 3.20 -11.10
N PHE A 165 2.27 1.93 -11.39
CA PHE A 165 2.05 0.83 -10.47
C PHE A 165 2.99 0.91 -9.26
N ASP A 166 4.27 1.20 -9.47
CA ASP A 166 5.25 1.42 -8.40
C ASP A 166 4.80 2.53 -7.44
N LEU A 167 4.31 3.63 -8.00
CA LEU A 167 3.78 4.73 -7.21
C LEU A 167 2.53 4.33 -6.41
N ASN A 168 1.61 3.55 -7.00
CA ASN A 168 0.44 3.04 -6.28
C ASN A 168 0.85 2.20 -5.07
N ILE A 169 1.75 1.25 -5.26
CA ILE A 169 2.24 0.38 -4.18
C ILE A 169 2.91 1.20 -3.08
N PHE A 170 3.74 2.18 -3.48
CA PHE A 170 4.40 3.08 -2.55
C PHE A 170 3.41 3.91 -1.73
N ILE A 171 2.41 4.54 -2.37
CA ILE A 171 1.41 5.35 -1.67
C ILE A 171 0.54 4.48 -0.76
N LEU A 172 0.15 3.29 -1.20
CA LEU A 172 -0.62 2.35 -0.39
C LEU A 172 0.14 1.96 0.87
N LEU A 173 1.39 1.52 0.75
CA LEU A 173 2.20 1.09 1.88
C LEU A 173 2.47 2.24 2.86
N THR A 174 2.95 3.37 2.33
CA THR A 174 3.28 4.55 3.14
C THR A 174 2.03 5.13 3.80
N GLY A 175 0.92 5.18 3.06
CA GLY A 175 -0.36 5.67 3.57
C GLY A 175 -0.92 4.81 4.70
N VAL A 176 -0.85 3.48 4.58
CA VAL A 176 -1.26 2.56 5.65
C VAL A 176 -0.40 2.77 6.90
N PHE A 177 0.93 2.83 6.76
CA PHE A 177 1.81 3.08 7.91
C PHE A 177 1.52 4.43 8.56
N PHE A 178 1.37 5.48 7.76
CA PHE A 178 1.04 6.81 8.26
C PHE A 178 -0.29 6.83 9.02
N ILE A 179 -1.35 6.22 8.49
CA ILE A 179 -2.66 6.16 9.12
C ILE A 179 -2.59 5.40 10.46
N VAL A 180 -1.94 4.23 10.47
CA VAL A 180 -1.82 3.40 11.69
C VAL A 180 -1.06 4.13 12.80
N ILE A 181 0.03 4.81 12.45
CA ILE A 181 0.82 5.58 13.41
C ILE A 181 0.05 6.82 13.87
N LYS A 182 -0.55 7.58 12.94
CA LYS A 182 -1.26 8.83 13.26
C LYS A 182 -2.51 8.62 14.12
N LEU A 183 -3.22 7.52 13.89
CA LEU A 183 -4.41 7.16 14.66
C LEU A 183 -4.07 6.41 15.96
N ASN A 184 -2.80 6.18 16.27
CA ASN A 184 -2.37 5.32 17.38
C ASN A 184 -3.14 4.01 17.41
N ALA A 185 -3.29 3.37 16.22
CA ALA A 185 -4.12 2.20 16.07
C ALA A 185 -3.69 1.10 17.03
N THR A 186 -4.64 0.52 17.74
CA THR A 186 -4.39 -0.54 18.70
C THR A 186 -3.85 -1.79 18.02
N LEU A 187 -2.57 -2.03 18.17
CA LEU A 187 -1.89 -3.23 17.67
C LEU A 187 -1.52 -4.13 18.85
N TYR A 188 -1.69 -5.42 18.69
CA TYR A 188 -1.25 -6.41 19.67
C TYR A 188 -0.71 -7.66 18.98
N THR A 189 0.09 -8.44 19.71
CA THR A 189 0.74 -9.64 19.16
C THR A 189 1.64 -9.32 17.96
N GLY A 190 2.53 -8.33 18.13
CA GLY A 190 3.41 -7.84 17.07
C GLY A 190 2.64 -7.08 15.98
N TRP A 191 2.98 -7.33 14.74
CA TRP A 191 2.32 -6.68 13.58
C TRP A 191 1.34 -7.59 12.82
N ARG A 192 0.87 -8.64 13.47
CA ARG A 192 -0.05 -9.63 12.89
C ARG A 192 -1.26 -9.00 12.20
N HIS A 193 -1.80 -7.93 12.79
CA HIS A 193 -2.95 -7.21 12.21
C HIS A 193 -2.61 -6.48 10.89
N MET A 194 -1.32 -6.29 10.61
CA MET A 194 -0.79 -5.60 9.45
C MET A 194 -0.23 -6.54 8.36
N PHE A 195 -0.37 -7.86 8.50
CA PHE A 195 0.16 -8.81 7.53
C PHE A 195 -0.33 -8.59 6.09
N PHE A 196 -1.47 -7.94 5.90
CA PHE A 196 -1.96 -7.59 4.57
C PHE A 196 -1.05 -6.61 3.81
N VAL A 197 -0.13 -5.90 4.48
CA VAL A 197 0.87 -5.04 3.83
C VAL A 197 2.13 -5.82 3.41
N TYR A 198 2.31 -7.06 3.88
CA TYR A 198 3.50 -7.85 3.58
C TYR A 198 3.73 -8.08 2.08
N PRO A 199 2.71 -8.37 1.26
CA PRO A 199 2.88 -8.45 -0.20
C PRO A 199 3.41 -7.16 -0.83
N LEU A 200 3.05 -5.99 -0.28
CA LEU A 200 3.56 -4.69 -0.76
C LEU A 200 5.06 -4.52 -0.43
N ILE A 201 5.46 -4.96 0.77
CA ILE A 201 6.86 -4.97 1.20
C ILE A 201 7.68 -5.89 0.27
N ILE A 202 7.19 -7.10 0.01
CA ILE A 202 7.86 -8.06 -0.90
C ILE A 202 7.97 -7.48 -2.30
N TYR A 203 6.92 -6.86 -2.82
CA TYR A 203 6.96 -6.23 -4.15
C TYR A 203 8.07 -5.19 -4.24
N ILE A 204 8.17 -4.26 -3.27
CA ILE A 204 9.22 -3.24 -3.23
C ILE A 204 10.60 -3.88 -3.08
N SER A 205 10.72 -4.97 -2.32
CA SER A 205 11.98 -5.72 -2.18
C SER A 205 12.42 -6.34 -3.51
N ILE A 206 11.50 -6.96 -4.25
CA ILE A 206 11.77 -7.51 -5.58
C ILE A 206 12.14 -6.41 -6.58
N PHE A 207 11.44 -5.28 -6.52
CA PHE A 207 11.78 -4.10 -7.33
C PHE A 207 13.22 -3.63 -7.02
N GLY A 208 13.58 -3.52 -5.74
CA GLY A 208 14.92 -3.17 -5.30
C GLY A 208 15.98 -4.15 -5.78
N LEU A 209 15.71 -5.45 -5.65
CA LEU A 209 16.57 -6.51 -6.15
C LEU A 209 16.80 -6.40 -7.66
N ASN A 210 15.75 -6.20 -8.45
CA ASN A 210 15.84 -6.05 -9.90
C ASN A 210 16.69 -4.82 -10.29
N LYS A 211 16.51 -3.71 -9.58
CA LYS A 211 17.33 -2.50 -9.79
C LYS A 211 18.78 -2.73 -9.40
N PHE A 212 19.03 -3.37 -8.26
CA PHE A 212 20.36 -3.74 -7.82
C PHE A 212 21.06 -4.63 -8.84
N TYR A 213 20.39 -5.68 -9.32
CA TYR A 213 20.89 -6.57 -10.35
C TYR A 213 21.25 -5.82 -11.65
N TYR A 214 20.44 -4.84 -12.03
CA TYR A 214 20.70 -4.02 -13.23
C TYR A 214 21.92 -3.11 -13.05
N TYR A 215 22.05 -2.45 -11.89
CA TYR A 215 23.19 -1.55 -11.61
C TYR A 215 24.52 -2.30 -11.49
N PHE A 216 24.51 -3.49 -10.94
CA PHE A 216 25.71 -4.30 -10.72
C PHE A 216 25.87 -5.41 -11.74
N ASN A 217 25.51 -5.16 -12.98
CA ASN A 217 25.48 -6.14 -14.07
C ASN A 217 26.81 -6.89 -14.28
N GLN A 218 27.96 -6.27 -14.00
CA GLN A 218 29.29 -6.88 -14.12
C GLN A 218 29.56 -7.98 -13.07
N HIS A 219 28.86 -7.97 -11.95
CA HIS A 219 29.04 -8.89 -10.82
C HIS A 219 27.86 -9.84 -10.58
N LYS A 220 27.02 -10.05 -11.60
CA LYS A 220 25.77 -10.85 -11.49
C LYS A 220 25.98 -12.23 -10.88
N LYS A 221 27.04 -12.95 -11.29
CA LYS A 221 27.31 -14.31 -10.80
C LYS A 221 27.62 -14.33 -9.31
N ILE A 222 28.38 -13.37 -8.82
CA ILE A 222 28.76 -13.24 -7.41
C ILE A 222 27.53 -12.92 -6.57
N ILE A 223 26.72 -11.97 -7.02
CA ILE A 223 25.48 -11.56 -6.32
C ILE A 223 24.51 -12.73 -6.24
N LEU A 224 24.30 -13.44 -7.36
CA LEU A 224 23.41 -14.59 -7.41
C LEU A 224 23.90 -15.72 -6.49
N SER A 225 25.20 -16.03 -6.46
CA SER A 225 25.76 -17.06 -5.60
C SER A 225 25.63 -16.69 -4.12
N LEU A 226 25.87 -15.42 -3.74
CA LEU A 226 25.67 -14.94 -2.36
C LEU A 226 24.20 -15.02 -1.95
N MET A 227 23.25 -14.72 -2.83
CA MET A 227 21.83 -14.88 -2.56
C MET A 227 21.42 -16.33 -2.36
N ILE A 228 21.93 -17.25 -3.18
CA ILE A 228 21.66 -18.69 -3.05
C ILE A 228 22.24 -19.21 -1.72
N ILE A 229 23.48 -18.86 -1.39
CA ILE A 229 24.10 -19.24 -0.12
C ILE A 229 23.30 -18.73 1.07
N TYR A 230 22.84 -17.48 1.01
CA TYR A 230 22.00 -16.91 2.05
C TYR A 230 20.66 -17.65 2.19
N LEU A 231 19.97 -17.95 1.08
CA LEU A 231 18.71 -18.71 1.12
C LEU A 231 18.90 -20.12 1.68
N MET A 232 20.02 -20.78 1.34
CA MET A 232 20.37 -22.09 1.91
C MET A 232 20.70 -22.05 3.40
N SER A 233 21.17 -20.92 3.92
CA SER A 233 21.48 -20.78 5.36
C SER A 233 20.25 -20.57 6.24
N ILE A 234 19.08 -20.33 5.66
CA ILE A 234 17.79 -20.13 6.37
C ILE A 234 16.95 -21.41 6.38
N SER A 235 17.23 -22.35 5.47
CA SER A 235 16.57 -23.67 5.45
C SER A 235 17.19 -24.63 6.42
#